data_353677ea599b5c9faa9025880f2a125b
#
_entry.id   353677ea599b5c9faa9025880f2a125b
#
_cell.length_a   1.000
_cell.length_b   1.000
_cell.length_c   1.000
_cell.angle_alpha   90.00
_cell.angle_beta   90.00
_cell.angle_gamma   90.00
#
_symmetry.space_group_name_H-M   'P 1'
#
loop_
_entity.id
_entity.type
_entity.pdbx_description
1 polymer ?
#
loop_
_entity_poly.entity_id
_entity_poly.type
_entity_poly.pdbx_seq_one_letter_code
_entity_poly.pdbx_strand_id
1 'polypeptide(L)'
;SGKPLLVFFEQKDCAPCDELHTDILQRPASREQLARLDAVLLDMWSGEPVRRPDGRTSTVTEWARELDVKYAPSLVFFDRDGREVFRSEAYLRSFHIQSVMDYVSSGAYRDQPSFQRFIAARADALEAQGIHVDLMD
;
A
#
# COMPACT_ATOMS: atom_id res chain seq x y z
N SER A 1 -0.30 6.75 16.36
CA SER A 1 -1.59 6.11 16.33
C SER A 1 -1.43 4.59 16.42
N GLY A 2 -2.51 3.87 16.52
CA GLY A 2 -2.49 2.40 16.54
C GLY A 2 -2.61 1.75 15.17
N LYS A 3 -2.56 2.53 14.11
CA LYS A 3 -2.77 2.04 12.75
C LYS A 3 -1.46 1.57 12.12
N PRO A 4 -1.50 0.59 11.19
CA PRO A 4 -0.33 0.29 10.38
C PRO A 4 0.05 1.49 9.50
N LEU A 5 1.32 1.55 9.11
CA LEU A 5 1.85 2.62 8.27
C LEU A 5 1.92 2.15 6.81
N LEU A 6 1.42 2.99 5.91
CA LEU A 6 1.59 2.83 4.47
C LEU A 6 2.49 3.96 3.96
N VAL A 7 3.61 3.60 3.35
CA VAL A 7 4.48 4.55 2.68
C VAL A 7 4.34 4.37 1.18
N PHE A 8 3.94 5.45 0.50
CA PHE A 8 3.98 5.52 -0.96
C PHE A 8 5.35 6.05 -1.35
N PHE A 9 6.18 5.22 -1.95
CA PHE A 9 7.42 5.68 -2.57
C PHE A 9 7.13 5.99 -4.04
N GLU A 10 7.31 7.26 -4.40
CA GLU A 10 6.95 7.76 -5.72
C GLU A 10 8.06 8.64 -6.27
N GLN A 11 7.84 9.23 -7.42
CA GLN A 11 8.81 10.12 -8.05
C GLN A 11 8.09 11.17 -8.88
N LYS A 12 8.82 12.19 -9.30
CA LYS A 12 8.29 13.23 -10.19
C LYS A 12 8.04 12.64 -11.59
N ASP A 13 7.15 13.27 -12.33
CA ASP A 13 6.84 12.89 -13.72
C ASP A 13 6.48 11.40 -13.84
N CYS A 14 5.60 10.97 -12.96
CA CYS A 14 5.21 9.57 -12.81
C CYS A 14 3.72 9.42 -13.15
N ALA A 15 3.41 9.05 -14.39
CA ALA A 15 2.02 8.89 -14.81
C ALA A 15 1.25 7.85 -13.99
N PRO A 16 1.81 6.65 -13.67
CA PRO A 16 1.11 5.71 -12.82
C PRO A 16 0.90 6.20 -11.39
N CYS A 17 1.82 7.04 -10.87
CA CYS A 17 1.61 7.67 -9.57
C CYS A 17 0.40 8.61 -9.61
N ASP A 18 0.29 9.41 -10.66
CA ASP A 18 -0.83 10.32 -10.83
C ASP A 18 -2.16 9.56 -10.94
N GLU A 19 -2.19 8.47 -11.70
CA GLU A 19 -3.37 7.62 -11.81
C GLU A 19 -3.78 7.05 -10.45
N LEU A 20 -2.82 6.60 -9.65
CA LEU A 20 -3.09 6.08 -8.31
C LEU A 20 -3.80 7.12 -7.46
N HIS A 21 -3.29 8.35 -7.41
CA HIS A 21 -3.80 9.38 -6.51
C HIS A 21 -5.03 10.11 -7.04
N THR A 22 -5.16 10.29 -8.36
CA THR A 22 -6.28 11.05 -8.93
C THR A 22 -7.49 10.19 -9.26
N ASP A 23 -7.31 8.88 -9.40
CA ASP A 23 -8.40 7.95 -9.72
C ASP A 23 -8.56 6.86 -8.66
N ILE A 24 -7.61 5.93 -8.58
CA ILE A 24 -7.78 4.69 -7.81
C ILE A 24 -8.05 4.97 -6.33
N LEU A 25 -7.25 5.82 -5.71
CA LEU A 25 -7.40 6.15 -4.28
C LEU A 25 -8.58 7.08 -3.98
N GLN A 26 -9.17 7.70 -5.01
CA GLN A 26 -10.34 8.55 -4.84
C GLN A 26 -11.65 7.77 -4.81
N ARG A 27 -11.64 6.53 -5.26
CA ARG A 27 -12.84 5.69 -5.26
C ARG A 27 -13.30 5.39 -3.83
N PRO A 28 -14.61 5.35 -3.57
CA PRO A 28 -15.12 5.14 -2.21
C PRO A 28 -14.55 3.91 -1.49
N ALA A 29 -14.45 2.78 -2.19
CA ALA A 29 -13.91 1.55 -1.59
C ALA A 29 -12.42 1.68 -1.24
N SER A 30 -11.66 2.45 -2.00
CA SER A 30 -10.25 2.72 -1.70
C SER A 30 -10.12 3.66 -0.49
N ARG A 31 -10.93 4.71 -0.46
CA ARG A 31 -10.91 5.69 0.63
C ARG A 31 -11.28 5.05 1.97
N GLU A 32 -12.23 4.13 1.95
CA GLU A 32 -12.62 3.37 3.14
C GLU A 32 -11.45 2.57 3.70
N GLN A 33 -10.69 1.90 2.83
CA GLN A 33 -9.53 1.13 3.24
C GLN A 33 -8.38 2.04 3.71
N LEU A 34 -8.14 3.13 2.99
CA LEU A 34 -7.05 4.06 3.31
C LEU A 34 -7.26 4.70 4.69
N ALA A 35 -8.51 4.91 5.11
CA ALA A 35 -8.83 5.50 6.41
C ALA A 35 -8.36 4.63 7.60
N ARG A 36 -8.08 3.35 7.37
CA ARG A 36 -7.61 2.41 8.38
C ARG A 36 -6.09 2.40 8.54
N LEU A 37 -5.40 3.21 7.76
CA LEU A 37 -3.94 3.26 7.70
C LEU A 37 -3.45 4.68 7.99
N ASP A 38 -2.24 4.78 8.52
CA ASP A 38 -1.49 6.04 8.49
C ASP A 38 -0.70 6.03 7.18
N ALA A 39 -0.89 7.04 6.35
CA ALA A 39 -0.29 7.06 5.02
C ALA A 39 0.62 8.27 4.86
N VAL A 40 1.77 8.07 4.23
CA VAL A 40 2.70 9.13 3.87
C VAL A 40 3.22 8.90 2.45
N LEU A 41 3.39 10.00 1.71
CA LEU A 41 3.92 9.97 0.37
C LEU A 41 5.33 10.56 0.39
N LEU A 42 6.30 9.81 -0.09
CA LEU A 42 7.69 10.22 -0.13
C LEU A 42 8.25 10.11 -1.55
N ASP A 43 9.05 11.09 -1.94
CA ASP A 43 9.82 11.03 -3.18
C ASP A 43 11.05 10.15 -2.94
N MET A 44 11.11 9.01 -3.62
CA MET A 44 12.17 8.02 -3.42
C MET A 44 13.56 8.51 -3.80
N TRP A 45 13.65 9.65 -4.48
CA TRP A 45 14.93 10.26 -4.87
C TRP A 45 15.32 11.45 -4.00
N SER A 46 14.50 11.77 -2.99
CA SER A 46 14.71 12.94 -2.14
C SER A 46 15.86 12.74 -1.17
N GLY A 47 16.69 13.78 -1.02
CA GLY A 47 17.69 13.85 0.02
C GLY A 47 17.17 14.40 1.36
N GLU A 48 15.86 14.65 1.46
CA GLU A 48 15.26 15.15 2.70
C GLU A 48 15.38 14.12 3.82
N PRO A 49 15.59 14.56 5.06
CA PRO A 49 15.65 13.65 6.19
C PRO A 49 14.28 13.06 6.50
N VAL A 50 14.27 11.80 6.90
CA VAL A 50 13.08 11.09 7.32
C VAL A 50 13.38 10.30 8.57
N ARG A 51 12.41 10.29 9.50
CA ARG A 51 12.47 9.40 10.66
C ARG A 51 11.76 8.10 10.30
N ARG A 52 12.50 7.01 10.31
CA ARG A 52 11.98 5.68 9.97
C ARG A 52 11.08 5.13 11.07
N PRO A 53 10.21 4.16 10.74
CA PRO A 53 9.36 3.51 11.75
C PRO A 53 10.15 2.85 12.89
N ASP A 54 11.39 2.42 12.62
CA ASP A 54 12.26 1.83 13.65
C ASP A 54 12.97 2.88 14.51
N GLY A 55 12.69 4.17 14.30
CA GLY A 55 13.27 5.27 15.07
C GLY A 55 14.57 5.83 14.51
N ARG A 56 15.19 5.16 13.54
CA ARG A 56 16.42 5.67 12.91
C ARG A 56 16.10 6.80 11.94
N THR A 57 17.08 7.67 11.73
CA THR A 57 16.96 8.80 10.79
C THR A 57 17.90 8.57 9.61
N SER A 58 17.41 8.87 8.43
CA SER A 58 18.18 8.83 7.19
C SER A 58 17.55 9.78 6.17
N THR A 59 18.12 9.87 4.97
CA THR A 59 17.40 10.51 3.87
C THR A 59 16.37 9.54 3.31
N VAL A 60 15.36 10.07 2.61
CA VAL A 60 14.35 9.25 1.95
C VAL A 60 15.01 8.27 0.97
N THR A 61 15.93 8.78 0.14
CA THR A 61 16.58 7.95 -0.88
C THR A 61 17.43 6.83 -0.26
N GLU A 62 18.07 7.08 0.88
CA GLU A 62 18.81 6.03 1.60
C GLU A 62 17.85 4.94 2.10
N TRP A 63 16.73 5.36 2.67
CA TRP A 63 15.74 4.41 3.17
C TRP A 63 15.14 3.57 2.04
N ALA A 64 14.76 4.21 0.94
CA ALA A 64 14.23 3.51 -0.24
C ALA A 64 15.22 2.49 -0.77
N ARG A 65 16.52 2.84 -0.78
CA ARG A 65 17.58 1.95 -1.23
C ARG A 65 17.74 0.74 -0.29
N GLU A 66 17.72 0.97 1.00
CA GLU A 66 17.81 -0.13 1.97
C GLU A 66 16.60 -1.06 1.91
N LEU A 67 15.42 -0.52 1.60
CA LEU A 67 14.20 -1.32 1.41
C LEU A 67 14.16 -1.99 0.04
N ASP A 68 15.15 -1.72 -0.82
CA ASP A 68 15.18 -2.24 -2.18
C ASP A 68 13.98 -1.80 -3.02
N VAL A 69 13.54 -0.56 -2.84
CA VAL A 69 12.46 0.02 -3.63
C VAL A 69 13.00 0.45 -4.98
N LYS A 70 12.46 -0.12 -6.06
CA LYS A 70 12.93 0.09 -7.43
C LYS A 70 11.87 0.65 -8.37
N TYR A 71 10.61 0.59 -7.98
CA TYR A 71 9.48 0.95 -8.84
C TYR A 71 8.66 2.07 -8.22
N ALA A 72 8.07 2.91 -9.07
CA ALA A 72 7.14 3.95 -8.63
C ALA A 72 5.79 3.75 -9.35
N PRO A 73 4.68 3.76 -8.63
CA PRO A 73 4.59 3.81 -7.16
C PRO A 73 4.88 2.46 -6.52
N SER A 74 5.54 2.47 -5.36
CA SER A 74 5.64 1.30 -4.49
C SER A 74 4.90 1.59 -3.20
N LEU A 75 4.02 0.67 -2.80
CA LEU A 75 3.29 0.74 -1.55
C LEU A 75 3.95 -0.22 -0.57
N VAL A 76 4.57 0.33 0.48
CA VAL A 76 5.28 -0.47 1.47
C VAL A 76 4.57 -0.31 2.81
N PHE A 77 4.20 -1.43 3.43
CA PHE A 77 3.40 -1.44 4.65
C PHE A 77 4.24 -1.91 5.84
N PHE A 78 4.09 -1.22 6.95
CA PHE A 78 4.81 -1.51 8.19
C PHE A 78 3.81 -1.75 9.32
N ASP A 79 4.12 -2.71 10.20
CA ASP A 79 3.34 -2.91 11.41
C ASP A 79 3.67 -1.83 12.47
N ARG A 80 3.03 -1.94 13.64
CA ARG A 80 3.23 -0.98 14.74
C ARG A 80 4.65 -1.00 15.28
N ASP A 81 5.38 -2.09 15.09
CA ASP A 81 6.76 -2.24 15.55
C ASP A 81 7.78 -1.75 14.52
N GLY A 82 7.29 -1.27 13.37
CA GLY A 82 8.14 -0.72 12.32
C GLY A 82 8.72 -1.76 11.38
N ARG A 83 8.19 -2.98 11.38
CA ARG A 83 8.63 -4.02 10.46
C ARG A 83 7.79 -4.01 9.19
N GLU A 84 8.45 -4.16 8.05
CA GLU A 84 7.75 -4.32 6.79
C GLU A 84 6.98 -5.64 6.79
N VAL A 85 5.68 -5.57 6.52
CA VAL A 85 4.81 -6.76 6.52
C VAL A 85 4.30 -7.13 5.13
N PHE A 86 4.25 -6.18 4.22
CA PHE A 86 3.84 -6.43 2.85
C PHE A 86 4.22 -5.26 1.96
N ARG A 87 4.31 -5.50 0.64
CA ARG A 87 4.45 -4.42 -0.35
C ARG A 87 3.75 -4.76 -1.65
N SER A 88 3.34 -3.73 -2.36
CA SER A 88 2.81 -3.84 -3.71
C SER A 88 3.59 -2.89 -4.62
N GLU A 89 4.12 -3.40 -5.72
CA GLU A 89 5.03 -2.65 -6.58
C GLU A 89 4.41 -2.42 -7.96
N ALA A 90 4.12 -1.16 -8.28
CA ALA A 90 3.73 -0.70 -9.62
C ALA A 90 2.52 -1.44 -10.26
N TYR A 91 1.68 -2.11 -9.48
CA TYR A 91 0.51 -2.80 -9.99
C TYR A 91 -0.75 -2.02 -9.63
N LEU A 92 -1.43 -1.45 -10.65
CA LEU A 92 -2.50 -0.48 -10.47
C LEU A 92 -3.86 -1.00 -10.91
N ARG A 93 -4.31 -2.08 -10.29
CA ARG A 93 -5.71 -2.54 -10.41
C ARG A 93 -6.43 -2.17 -9.13
N SER A 94 -7.57 -1.51 -9.24
CA SER A 94 -8.24 -0.92 -8.08
C SER A 94 -8.60 -1.95 -7.02
N PHE A 95 -9.14 -3.09 -7.41
CA PHE A 95 -9.48 -4.15 -6.45
C PHE A 95 -8.23 -4.72 -5.79
N HIS A 96 -7.13 -4.84 -6.53
CA HIS A 96 -5.85 -5.29 -5.98
C HIS A 96 -5.34 -4.31 -4.91
N ILE A 97 -5.32 -3.02 -5.21
CA ILE A 97 -4.88 -1.98 -4.26
C ILE A 97 -5.77 -1.98 -3.01
N GLN A 98 -7.08 -2.04 -3.19
CA GLN A 98 -8.02 -2.10 -2.06
C GLN A 98 -7.80 -3.35 -1.22
N SER A 99 -7.54 -4.48 -1.87
CA SER A 99 -7.31 -5.76 -1.18
C SER A 99 -5.97 -5.79 -0.44
N VAL A 100 -4.92 -5.17 -0.99
CA VAL A 100 -3.62 -5.04 -0.30
C VAL A 100 -3.79 -4.22 0.98
N MET A 101 -4.51 -3.11 0.91
CA MET A 101 -4.76 -2.28 2.08
C MET A 101 -5.58 -3.02 3.14
N ASP A 102 -6.61 -3.75 2.71
CA ASP A 102 -7.43 -4.56 3.61
C ASP A 102 -6.60 -5.68 4.27
N TYR A 103 -5.78 -6.36 3.49
CA TYR A 103 -4.91 -7.44 3.95
C TYR A 103 -4.02 -7.02 5.12
N VAL A 104 -3.48 -5.81 5.05
CA VAL A 104 -2.62 -5.28 6.11
C VAL A 104 -3.45 -4.69 7.24
N SER A 105 -4.41 -3.83 6.95
CA SER A 105 -5.14 -3.10 7.98
C SER A 105 -5.99 -3.99 8.86
N SER A 106 -6.54 -5.08 8.32
CA SER A 106 -7.31 -6.07 9.08
C SER A 106 -6.45 -7.04 9.88
N GLY A 107 -5.15 -7.11 9.58
CA GLY A 107 -4.26 -8.10 10.16
C GLY A 107 -4.37 -9.48 9.52
N ALA A 108 -5.13 -9.59 8.41
CA ALA A 108 -5.34 -10.88 7.73
C ALA A 108 -4.04 -11.54 7.28
N TYR A 109 -2.98 -10.76 7.03
CA TYR A 109 -1.69 -11.31 6.63
C TYR A 109 -1.07 -12.26 7.68
N ARG A 110 -1.48 -12.12 8.94
CA ARG A 110 -1.02 -13.01 10.01
C ARG A 110 -1.68 -14.38 9.95
N ASP A 111 -2.97 -14.40 9.55
CA ASP A 111 -3.77 -15.62 9.51
C ASP A 111 -3.68 -16.33 8.16
N GLN A 112 -3.56 -15.56 7.08
CA GLN A 112 -3.44 -16.08 5.72
C GLN A 112 -2.18 -15.49 5.07
N PRO A 113 -1.04 -16.20 5.12
CA PRO A 113 0.22 -15.68 4.56
C PRO A 113 0.25 -15.63 3.03
N SER A 114 -0.73 -16.25 2.35
CA SER A 114 -0.85 -16.15 0.89
C SER A 114 -1.80 -15.03 0.52
N PHE A 115 -1.27 -13.92 0.00
CA PHE A 115 -2.09 -12.82 -0.49
C PHE A 115 -2.99 -13.27 -1.64
N GLN A 116 -2.53 -14.18 -2.50
CA GLN A 116 -3.32 -14.68 -3.61
C GLN A 116 -4.58 -15.42 -3.12
N ARG A 117 -4.47 -16.17 -2.05
CA ARG A 117 -5.63 -16.81 -1.43
C ARG A 117 -6.55 -15.79 -0.75
N PHE A 118 -5.96 -14.79 -0.12
CA PHE A 118 -6.75 -13.74 0.52
C PHE A 118 -7.59 -12.97 -0.50
N ILE A 119 -6.99 -12.52 -1.60
CA ILE A 119 -7.71 -11.71 -2.59
C ILE A 119 -8.80 -12.54 -3.30
N ALA A 120 -8.55 -13.81 -3.56
CA ALA A 120 -9.54 -14.70 -4.15
C ALA A 120 -10.74 -14.88 -3.22
N ALA A 121 -10.50 -15.14 -1.94
CA ALA A 121 -11.56 -15.29 -0.95
C ALA A 121 -12.34 -13.98 -0.76
N ARG A 122 -11.66 -12.83 -0.81
CA ARG A 122 -12.29 -11.53 -0.71
C ARG A 122 -13.22 -11.27 -1.91
N ALA A 123 -12.76 -11.59 -3.11
CA ALA A 123 -13.59 -11.46 -4.31
C ALA A 123 -14.84 -12.35 -4.21
N ASP A 124 -14.67 -13.60 -3.80
CA ASP A 124 -15.80 -14.54 -3.65
C ASP A 124 -16.82 -14.04 -2.63
N ALA A 125 -16.34 -13.52 -1.50
CA ALA A 125 -17.23 -13.01 -0.44
C ALA A 125 -18.03 -11.79 -0.93
N LEU A 126 -17.41 -10.89 -1.68
CA LEU A 126 -18.10 -9.72 -2.22
C LEU A 126 -19.12 -10.12 -3.29
N GLU A 127 -18.77 -11.04 -4.18
CA GLU A 127 -19.70 -11.56 -5.19
C GLU A 127 -20.90 -12.24 -4.53
N ALA A 128 -20.68 -12.98 -3.44
CA ALA A 128 -21.76 -13.61 -2.68
C ALA A 128 -22.70 -12.57 -2.06
N GLN A 129 -22.25 -11.35 -1.83
CA GLN A 129 -23.07 -10.24 -1.35
C GLN A 129 -23.72 -9.45 -2.49
N GLY A 130 -23.54 -9.88 -3.73
CA GLY A 130 -24.08 -9.19 -4.91
C GLY A 130 -23.24 -8.03 -5.40
N ILE A 131 -22.00 -7.90 -4.91
CA ILE A 131 -21.07 -6.85 -5.33
C ILE A 131 -20.18 -7.42 -6.42
N HIS A 132 -20.29 -6.87 -7.62
CA HIS A 132 -19.43 -7.32 -8.73
C HIS A 132 -18.00 -6.83 -8.56
N VAL A 133 -17.05 -7.76 -8.71
CA VAL A 133 -15.61 -7.47 -8.64
C VAL A 133 -15.04 -7.52 -10.06
N ASP A 134 -14.49 -6.39 -10.51
CA ASP A 134 -13.80 -6.30 -11.79
C ASP A 134 -12.29 -6.35 -11.56
N LEU A 135 -11.69 -7.49 -11.86
CA LEU A 135 -10.26 -7.71 -11.63
C LEU A 135 -9.37 -6.97 -12.64
N MET A 136 -9.95 -6.46 -13.72
CA MET A 136 -9.20 -5.80 -14.78
C MET A 136 -9.27 -4.27 -14.70
N ASP A 137 -10.06 -3.76 -13.80
CA ASP A 137 -10.24 -2.32 -13.63
C ASP A 137 -9.02 -1.63 -13.00
#